data_6e0ceac466eed82a68ade7302a96dfe0
#
_entry.id   6e0ceac466eed82a68ade7302a96dfe0
#
_cell.length_a   1.000
_cell.length_b   1.000
_cell.length_c   1.000
_cell.angle_alpha   90.00
_cell.angle_beta   90.00
_cell.angle_gamma   90.00
#
_symmetry.space_group_name_H-M   'P 1'
#
loop_
_entity.id
_entity.type
_entity.pdbx_description
1 polymer ?
#
loop_
_entity_poly.entity_id
_entity_poly.type
_entity_poly.pdbx_seq_one_letter_code
_entity_poly.pdbx_strand_id
1 'polypeptide(L)'
;MKSPTVSKHEFPMRLGLKGRTLFLRTLAADDLGQMIAFAGALPEDDLLFLERDITQPAEVEAWIKDTLEGRLVTLVAWEDESVVGYATFSRASARWMRHVAELRVVVAQSVRGIGIGRFLLELAFEMVLDLGVTKVIARMTPEQTAALKLFQRLGFAEEAVLRDHALDANGVARDLLVLSFQPRKHQEQTCESCGVPVLEALVLDGLRLCSNCYESRYSELGGG
;
A
#
# COMPACT_ATOMS: atom_id res chain seq x y z
N MET A 1 -24.49 4.96 11.28
CA MET A 1 -23.19 5.49 10.84
C MET A 1 -23.02 5.05 9.39
N LYS A 2 -22.88 5.97 8.42
CA LYS A 2 -22.66 5.63 7.02
C LYS A 2 -21.26 5.03 6.89
N SER A 3 -21.14 3.83 6.31
CA SER A 3 -19.86 3.27 5.88
C SER A 3 -19.10 4.32 5.07
N PRO A 4 -17.78 4.48 5.25
CA PRO A 4 -17.01 5.39 4.41
C PRO A 4 -17.16 4.93 2.97
N THR A 5 -17.60 5.84 2.11
CA THR A 5 -17.69 5.61 0.66
C THR A 5 -16.26 5.38 0.16
N VAL A 6 -15.93 4.14 -0.10
CA VAL A 6 -14.63 3.74 -0.63
C VAL A 6 -14.56 4.22 -2.08
N SER A 7 -13.58 5.07 -2.32
CA SER A 7 -12.94 5.53 -3.55
C SER A 7 -13.69 5.50 -4.89
N LYS A 8 -13.27 6.38 -5.79
CA LYS A 8 -13.62 6.45 -7.22
C LYS A 8 -13.23 5.19 -8.03
N HIS A 9 -12.61 4.19 -7.40
CA HIS A 9 -12.14 2.98 -8.06
C HIS A 9 -13.21 1.89 -8.01
N GLU A 10 -13.57 1.36 -9.18
CA GLU A 10 -14.44 0.20 -9.30
C GLU A 10 -13.62 -1.08 -9.09
N PHE A 11 -14.05 -1.93 -8.16
CA PHE A 11 -13.46 -3.24 -7.92
C PHE A 11 -14.43 -4.36 -8.36
N PRO A 12 -13.89 -5.50 -8.87
CA PRO A 12 -12.49 -5.84 -9.05
C PRO A 12 -11.84 -5.10 -10.21
N MET A 13 -10.59 -4.66 -10.02
CA MET A 13 -9.79 -4.02 -11.06
C MET A 13 -8.86 -5.05 -11.72
N ARG A 14 -8.82 -5.07 -13.04
CA ARG A 14 -7.87 -5.88 -13.80
C ARG A 14 -6.61 -5.05 -14.09
N LEU A 15 -5.45 -5.65 -13.87
CA LEU A 15 -4.16 -5.01 -14.05
C LEU A 15 -3.22 -5.89 -14.88
N GLY A 16 -2.69 -5.38 -15.97
CA GLY A 16 -1.65 -6.03 -16.77
C GLY A 16 -0.27 -5.50 -16.39
N LEU A 17 0.63 -6.36 -15.93
CA LEU A 17 2.01 -5.99 -15.59
C LEU A 17 2.99 -7.01 -16.17
N LYS A 18 3.89 -6.56 -17.05
CA LYS A 18 4.96 -7.39 -17.64
C LYS A 18 4.47 -8.75 -18.17
N GLY A 19 3.33 -8.75 -18.88
CA GLY A 19 2.73 -9.95 -19.48
C GLY A 19 1.92 -10.83 -18.51
N ARG A 20 1.79 -10.44 -17.24
CA ARG A 20 0.94 -11.10 -16.25
C ARG A 20 -0.38 -10.33 -16.11
N THR A 21 -1.46 -11.04 -15.87
CA THR A 21 -2.76 -10.46 -15.56
C THR A 21 -3.07 -10.65 -14.09
N LEU A 22 -3.29 -9.56 -13.40
CA LEU A 22 -3.61 -9.54 -11.98
C LEU A 22 -5.00 -8.95 -11.78
N PHE A 23 -5.63 -9.31 -10.67
CA PHE A 23 -6.91 -8.74 -10.24
C PHE A 23 -6.72 -8.14 -8.85
N LEU A 24 -7.26 -6.94 -8.64
CA LEU A 24 -7.22 -6.25 -7.36
C LEU A 24 -8.64 -6.08 -6.84
N ARG A 25 -8.85 -6.39 -5.58
CA ARG A 25 -10.09 -6.12 -4.87
C ARG A 25 -9.86 -5.96 -3.37
N THR A 26 -10.85 -5.52 -2.67
CA THR A 26 -10.83 -5.49 -1.21
C THR A 26 -10.88 -6.92 -0.64
N LEU A 27 -10.26 -7.11 0.53
CA LEU A 27 -10.30 -8.35 1.28
C LEU A 27 -11.76 -8.70 1.66
N ALA A 28 -12.16 -9.94 1.44
CA ALA A 28 -13.50 -10.45 1.66
C ALA A 28 -13.54 -11.57 2.72
N ALA A 29 -14.75 -11.94 3.15
CA ALA A 29 -14.93 -12.90 4.23
C ALA A 29 -14.42 -14.32 3.91
N ASP A 30 -14.45 -14.69 2.64
CA ASP A 30 -14.08 -16.02 2.13
C ASP A 30 -12.59 -16.12 1.73
N ASP A 31 -11.80 -15.09 1.98
CA ASP A 31 -10.36 -15.08 1.62
C ASP A 31 -9.44 -15.72 2.66
N LEU A 32 -9.97 -16.21 3.78
CA LEU A 32 -9.17 -16.75 4.89
C LEU A 32 -8.12 -17.78 4.42
N GLY A 33 -8.57 -18.77 3.67
CA GLY A 33 -7.68 -19.86 3.21
C GLY A 33 -6.56 -19.38 2.32
N GLN A 34 -6.87 -18.49 1.40
CA GLN A 34 -5.90 -17.92 0.45
C GLN A 34 -4.90 -16.97 1.14
N MET A 35 -5.35 -16.23 2.14
CA MET A 35 -4.45 -15.37 2.94
C MET A 35 -3.48 -16.20 3.78
N ILE A 36 -3.93 -17.31 4.37
CA ILE A 36 -3.05 -18.24 5.10
C ILE A 36 -2.06 -18.91 4.13
N ALA A 37 -2.52 -19.37 2.97
CA ALA A 37 -1.65 -19.93 1.95
C ALA A 37 -0.59 -18.92 1.47
N PHE A 38 -0.99 -17.68 1.25
CA PHE A 38 -0.08 -16.59 0.93
C PHE A 38 0.96 -16.36 2.03
N ALA A 39 0.53 -16.30 3.29
CA ALA A 39 1.43 -16.14 4.44
C ALA A 39 2.45 -17.28 4.53
N GLY A 40 2.01 -18.52 4.35
CA GLY A 40 2.88 -19.71 4.38
C GLY A 40 3.92 -19.75 3.24
N ALA A 41 3.69 -19.00 2.16
CA ALA A 41 4.63 -18.89 1.05
C ALA A 41 5.60 -17.69 1.18
N LEU A 42 5.44 -16.83 2.18
CA LEU A 42 6.34 -15.71 2.43
C LEU A 42 7.60 -16.16 3.17
N PRO A 43 8.76 -15.53 2.89
CA PRO A 43 9.94 -15.68 3.72
C PRO A 43 9.68 -15.26 5.16
N GLU A 44 10.37 -15.90 6.10
CA GLU A 44 10.28 -15.57 7.52
C GLU A 44 10.58 -14.09 7.80
N ASP A 45 11.59 -13.54 7.14
CA ASP A 45 11.96 -12.13 7.25
C ASP A 45 10.85 -11.15 6.81
N ASP A 46 9.99 -11.57 5.89
CA ASP A 46 8.84 -10.75 5.45
C ASP A 46 7.69 -10.78 6.48
N LEU A 47 7.57 -11.89 7.22
CA LEU A 47 6.54 -12.09 8.24
C LEU A 47 6.89 -11.41 9.56
N LEU A 48 8.17 -11.39 9.90
CA LEU A 48 8.69 -11.00 11.21
C LEU A 48 8.25 -9.60 11.66
N PHE A 49 8.20 -8.65 10.72
CA PHE A 49 7.89 -7.25 11.04
C PHE A 49 6.43 -6.88 10.71
N LEU A 50 5.56 -7.89 10.54
CA LEU A 50 4.12 -7.65 10.42
C LEU A 50 3.52 -7.36 11.80
N GLU A 51 2.52 -6.49 11.82
CA GLU A 51 1.80 -6.15 13.06
C GLU A 51 0.97 -7.34 13.58
N ARG A 52 0.56 -8.23 12.67
CA ARG A 52 -0.21 -9.45 12.95
C ARG A 52 0.53 -10.66 12.44
N ASP A 53 0.47 -11.74 13.18
CA ASP A 53 0.95 -13.04 12.69
C ASP A 53 -0.06 -13.65 11.73
N ILE A 54 0.07 -13.28 10.44
CA ILE A 54 -0.86 -13.74 9.39
C ILE A 54 -0.71 -15.24 9.04
N THR A 55 0.18 -15.96 9.69
CA THR A 55 0.25 -17.43 9.62
C THR A 55 -0.80 -18.09 10.51
N GLN A 56 -1.36 -17.34 11.47
CA GLN A 56 -2.36 -17.82 12.41
C GLN A 56 -3.78 -17.54 11.90
N PRO A 57 -4.64 -18.57 11.76
CA PRO A 57 -6.01 -18.37 11.28
C PRO A 57 -6.81 -17.34 12.07
N ALA A 58 -6.69 -17.34 13.39
CA ALA A 58 -7.40 -16.41 14.26
C ALA A 58 -7.02 -14.95 14.01
N GLU A 59 -5.74 -14.67 13.69
CA GLU A 59 -5.28 -13.33 13.36
C GLU A 59 -5.79 -12.88 11.99
N VAL A 60 -5.85 -13.78 11.01
CA VAL A 60 -6.42 -13.48 9.69
C VAL A 60 -7.93 -13.27 9.77
N GLU A 61 -8.66 -14.06 10.55
CA GLU A 61 -10.09 -13.86 10.81
C GLU A 61 -10.35 -12.49 11.46
N ALA A 62 -9.55 -12.11 12.46
CA ALA A 62 -9.64 -10.79 13.09
C ALA A 62 -9.34 -9.67 12.08
N TRP A 63 -8.36 -9.85 11.21
CA TRP A 63 -8.03 -8.92 10.15
C TRP A 63 -9.18 -8.75 9.14
N ILE A 64 -9.76 -9.86 8.67
CA ILE A 64 -10.93 -9.84 7.79
C ILE A 64 -12.08 -9.08 8.47
N LYS A 65 -12.37 -9.40 9.73
CA LYS A 65 -13.39 -8.71 10.51
C LYS A 65 -13.13 -7.21 10.61
N ASP A 66 -11.91 -6.81 10.92
CA ASP A 66 -11.51 -5.39 11.00
C ASP A 66 -11.72 -4.67 9.65
N THR A 67 -11.44 -5.37 8.54
CA THR A 67 -11.67 -4.83 7.19
C THR A 67 -13.16 -4.66 6.90
N LEU A 68 -13.98 -5.68 7.18
CA LEU A 68 -15.42 -5.65 6.94
C LEU A 68 -16.14 -4.59 7.81
N GLU A 69 -15.66 -4.36 9.02
CA GLU A 69 -16.17 -3.32 9.92
C GLU A 69 -15.62 -1.91 9.59
N GLY A 70 -14.75 -1.78 8.60
CA GLY A 70 -14.20 -0.50 8.14
C GLY A 70 -13.18 0.13 9.10
N ARG A 71 -12.60 -0.64 10.02
CA ARG A 71 -11.50 -0.19 10.90
C ARG A 71 -10.19 -0.04 10.15
N LEU A 72 -10.01 -0.86 9.14
CA LEU A 72 -8.91 -0.75 8.19
C LEU A 72 -9.39 -1.06 6.77
N VAL A 73 -8.59 -0.76 5.78
CA VAL A 73 -8.86 -1.12 4.39
C VAL A 73 -7.72 -1.97 3.88
N THR A 74 -8.06 -3.09 3.26
CA THR A 74 -7.08 -3.99 2.66
C THR A 74 -7.41 -4.23 1.20
N LEU A 75 -6.46 -3.90 0.33
CA LEU A 75 -6.46 -4.25 -1.08
C LEU A 75 -5.64 -5.51 -1.27
N VAL A 76 -6.19 -6.49 -1.96
CA VAL A 76 -5.54 -7.76 -2.24
C VAL A 76 -5.33 -7.90 -3.74
N ALA A 77 -4.12 -8.27 -4.13
CA ALA A 77 -3.76 -8.59 -5.51
C ALA A 77 -3.77 -10.10 -5.71
N TRP A 78 -4.45 -10.51 -6.75
CA TRP A 78 -4.66 -11.90 -7.15
C TRP A 78 -4.03 -12.18 -8.49
N GLU A 79 -3.44 -13.34 -8.63
CA GLU A 79 -3.09 -13.95 -9.90
C GLU A 79 -3.79 -15.30 -9.94
N ASP A 80 -4.69 -15.46 -10.88
CA ASP A 80 -5.65 -16.55 -10.91
C ASP A 80 -6.40 -16.69 -9.57
N GLU A 81 -6.28 -17.81 -8.87
CA GLU A 81 -6.91 -18.08 -7.57
C GLU A 81 -5.98 -17.84 -6.37
N SER A 82 -4.78 -17.31 -6.61
CA SER A 82 -3.77 -17.14 -5.58
C SER A 82 -3.56 -15.68 -5.21
N VAL A 83 -3.48 -15.40 -3.92
CA VAL A 83 -3.03 -14.09 -3.43
C VAL A 83 -1.55 -13.93 -3.72
N VAL A 84 -1.17 -12.83 -4.35
CA VAL A 84 0.22 -12.49 -4.67
C VAL A 84 0.72 -11.23 -3.98
N GLY A 85 -0.15 -10.53 -3.28
CA GLY A 85 0.24 -9.38 -2.47
C GLY A 85 -0.95 -8.65 -1.90
N TYR A 86 -0.69 -7.75 -0.96
CA TYR A 86 -1.70 -6.86 -0.41
C TYR A 86 -1.10 -5.51 -0.03
N ALA A 87 -1.96 -4.51 0.03
CA ALA A 87 -1.70 -3.27 0.76
C ALA A 87 -2.81 -3.05 1.77
N THR A 88 -2.44 -2.66 2.97
CA THR A 88 -3.41 -2.31 4.02
C THR A 88 -3.09 -0.96 4.59
N PHE A 89 -4.12 -0.21 4.96
CA PHE A 89 -3.98 0.97 5.77
C PHE A 89 -4.97 0.96 6.92
N SER A 90 -4.48 1.40 8.06
CA SER A 90 -5.26 1.57 9.28
C SER A 90 -5.16 3.01 9.75
N ARG A 91 -6.27 3.56 10.23
CA ARG A 91 -6.23 4.84 10.96
C ARG A 91 -5.97 4.56 12.44
N ALA A 92 -5.17 5.41 13.03
CA ALA A 92 -4.96 5.34 14.48
C ALA A 92 -6.29 5.42 15.23
N SER A 93 -6.50 4.51 16.19
CA SER A 93 -7.73 4.44 16.99
C SER A 93 -7.87 5.62 17.96
N ALA A 94 -6.77 6.22 18.37
CA ALA A 94 -6.75 7.35 19.28
C ALA A 94 -7.37 8.60 18.61
N ARG A 95 -8.35 9.22 19.26
CA ARG A 95 -9.08 10.38 18.72
C ARG A 95 -8.16 11.51 18.25
N TRP A 96 -7.07 11.77 18.97
CA TRP A 96 -6.11 12.83 18.65
C TRP A 96 -5.17 12.47 17.50
N MET A 97 -5.10 11.18 17.10
CA MET A 97 -4.33 10.69 15.96
C MET A 97 -5.19 10.34 14.74
N ARG A 98 -6.51 10.65 14.75
CA ARG A 98 -7.43 10.26 13.65
C ARG A 98 -7.05 10.77 12.26
N HIS A 99 -6.13 11.73 12.19
CA HIS A 99 -5.58 12.31 10.95
C HIS A 99 -4.37 11.54 10.42
N VAL A 100 -3.91 10.51 11.16
CA VAL A 100 -2.76 9.68 10.80
C VAL A 100 -3.26 8.32 10.34
N ALA A 101 -2.72 7.84 9.22
CA ALA A 101 -2.88 6.45 8.80
C ALA A 101 -1.50 5.79 8.67
N GLU A 102 -1.45 4.51 8.97
CA GLU A 102 -0.30 3.66 8.69
C GLU A 102 -0.57 2.84 7.44
N LEU A 103 0.37 2.82 6.53
CA LEU A 103 0.31 2.11 5.26
C LEU A 103 1.37 1.00 5.23
N ARG A 104 0.94 -0.18 4.80
CA ARG A 104 1.78 -1.36 4.68
C ARG A 104 1.54 -2.06 3.35
N VAL A 105 2.58 -2.58 2.73
CA VAL A 105 2.50 -3.39 1.51
C VAL A 105 3.36 -4.63 1.65
N VAL A 106 2.83 -5.77 1.23
CA VAL A 106 3.54 -7.06 1.18
C VAL A 106 3.29 -7.71 -0.17
N VAL A 107 4.34 -8.26 -0.78
CA VAL A 107 4.29 -8.84 -2.12
C VAL A 107 5.05 -10.16 -2.14
N ALA A 108 4.42 -11.21 -2.68
CA ALA A 108 5.06 -12.51 -2.86
C ALA A 108 6.34 -12.40 -3.68
N GLN A 109 7.35 -13.22 -3.37
CA GLN A 109 8.63 -13.21 -4.09
C GLN A 109 8.45 -13.41 -5.60
N SER A 110 7.51 -14.28 -6.01
CA SER A 110 7.22 -14.63 -7.40
C SER A 110 6.79 -13.46 -8.30
N VAL A 111 6.31 -12.36 -7.70
CA VAL A 111 5.83 -11.17 -8.40
C VAL A 111 6.62 -9.91 -8.04
N ARG A 112 7.76 -10.03 -7.36
CA ARG A 112 8.64 -8.88 -7.10
C ARG A 112 9.28 -8.38 -8.39
N GLY A 113 9.55 -7.08 -8.43
CA GLY A 113 10.21 -6.44 -9.59
C GLY A 113 9.33 -6.25 -10.83
N ILE A 114 8.06 -6.69 -10.81
CA ILE A 114 7.12 -6.40 -11.90
C ILE A 114 6.36 -5.06 -11.73
N GLY A 115 6.43 -4.43 -10.55
CA GLY A 115 5.77 -3.15 -10.26
C GLY A 115 4.50 -3.25 -9.41
N ILE A 116 4.04 -4.46 -9.06
CA ILE A 116 2.78 -4.65 -8.31
C ILE A 116 2.81 -3.96 -6.93
N GLY A 117 3.93 -4.02 -6.21
CA GLY A 117 4.06 -3.37 -4.90
C GLY A 117 3.90 -1.85 -4.99
N ARG A 118 4.46 -1.23 -6.05
CA ARG A 118 4.27 0.19 -6.32
C ARG A 118 2.80 0.49 -6.61
N PHE A 119 2.16 -0.27 -7.47
CA PHE A 119 0.77 -0.07 -7.85
C PHE A 119 -0.18 -0.20 -6.66
N LEU A 120 -0.01 -1.27 -5.84
CA LEU A 120 -0.77 -1.46 -4.61
C LEU A 120 -0.61 -0.28 -3.65
N LEU A 121 0.61 0.21 -3.50
CA LEU A 121 0.91 1.31 -2.60
C LEU A 121 0.30 2.62 -3.08
N GLU A 122 0.42 2.94 -4.39
CA GLU A 122 -0.19 4.14 -4.99
C GLU A 122 -1.71 4.11 -4.83
N LEU A 123 -2.35 2.98 -5.16
CA LEU A 123 -3.80 2.84 -5.04
C LEU A 123 -4.29 2.94 -3.59
N ALA A 124 -3.62 2.26 -2.65
CA ALA A 124 -3.94 2.36 -1.23
C ALA A 124 -3.74 3.79 -0.70
N PHE A 125 -2.73 4.49 -1.20
CA PHE A 125 -2.44 5.87 -0.84
C PHE A 125 -3.56 6.83 -1.31
N GLU A 126 -4.04 6.70 -2.54
CA GLU A 126 -5.19 7.48 -3.05
C GLU A 126 -6.43 7.26 -2.17
N MET A 127 -6.72 6.00 -1.82
CA MET A 127 -7.85 5.66 -0.95
C MET A 127 -7.72 6.29 0.45
N VAL A 128 -6.52 6.35 1.00
CA VAL A 128 -6.25 7.00 2.29
C VAL A 128 -6.51 8.50 2.23
N LEU A 129 -6.11 9.15 1.14
CA LEU A 129 -6.33 10.58 0.96
C LEU A 129 -7.82 10.95 0.90
N ASP A 130 -8.63 10.12 0.24
CA ASP A 130 -10.08 10.31 0.16
C ASP A 130 -10.76 10.26 1.54
N LEU A 131 -10.12 9.61 2.52
CA LEU A 131 -10.61 9.56 3.91
C LEU A 131 -10.24 10.80 4.75
N GLY A 132 -9.60 11.82 4.14
CA GLY A 132 -9.22 13.05 4.82
C GLY A 132 -8.02 12.90 5.78
N VAL A 133 -7.20 11.87 5.59
CA VAL A 133 -5.93 11.69 6.30
C VAL A 133 -4.95 12.79 5.86
N THR A 134 -4.24 13.36 6.82
CA THR A 134 -3.27 14.44 6.55
C THR A 134 -1.83 14.06 6.86
N LYS A 135 -1.61 12.83 7.34
CA LYS A 135 -0.30 12.24 7.55
C LYS A 135 -0.39 10.73 7.32
N VAL A 136 0.46 10.20 6.48
CA VAL A 136 0.61 8.76 6.26
C VAL A 136 1.97 8.34 6.77
N ILE A 137 2.04 7.27 7.55
CA ILE A 137 3.29 6.71 8.05
C ILE A 137 3.49 5.29 7.51
N ALA A 138 4.75 4.89 7.46
CA ALA A 138 5.15 3.49 7.25
C ALA A 138 6.30 3.18 8.21
N ARG A 139 6.32 1.96 8.74
CA ARG A 139 7.36 1.48 9.65
C ARG A 139 8.07 0.29 9.03
N MET A 140 9.38 0.28 9.08
CA MET A 140 10.21 -0.80 8.53
C MET A 140 11.59 -0.81 9.17
N THR A 141 12.30 -1.91 9.06
CA THR A 141 13.71 -1.94 9.47
C THR A 141 14.62 -1.46 8.34
N PRO A 142 15.84 -0.98 8.62
CA PRO A 142 16.80 -0.53 7.60
C PRO A 142 17.15 -1.60 6.58
N GLU A 143 17.06 -2.88 6.96
CA GLU A 143 17.35 -4.03 6.10
C GLU A 143 16.30 -4.22 5.00
N GLN A 144 15.08 -3.74 5.19
CA GLN A 144 13.99 -3.80 4.20
C GLN A 144 14.19 -2.78 3.06
N THR A 145 15.37 -2.82 2.43
CA THR A 145 15.84 -1.82 1.46
C THR A 145 14.93 -1.65 0.24
N ALA A 146 14.27 -2.72 -0.20
CA ALA A 146 13.33 -2.66 -1.33
C ALA A 146 12.08 -1.84 -0.98
N ALA A 147 11.52 -2.07 0.21
CA ALA A 147 10.39 -1.30 0.72
C ALA A 147 10.79 0.15 0.96
N LEU A 148 11.94 0.38 1.61
CA LEU A 148 12.46 1.73 1.86
C LEU A 148 12.56 2.55 0.57
N LYS A 149 13.19 2.00 -0.47
CA LYS A 149 13.30 2.66 -1.79
C LYS A 149 11.94 2.92 -2.42
N LEU A 150 10.99 2.00 -2.26
CA LEU A 150 9.64 2.15 -2.79
C LEU A 150 8.93 3.34 -2.13
N PHE A 151 8.91 3.41 -0.80
CA PHE A 151 8.29 4.50 -0.05
C PHE A 151 8.99 5.85 -0.31
N GLN A 152 10.32 5.87 -0.37
CA GLN A 152 11.07 7.09 -0.70
C GLN A 152 10.73 7.65 -2.09
N ARG A 153 10.58 6.78 -3.11
CA ARG A 153 10.15 7.19 -4.46
C ARG A 153 8.75 7.78 -4.49
N LEU A 154 7.90 7.42 -3.53
CA LEU A 154 6.57 8.00 -3.37
C LEU A 154 6.56 9.28 -2.51
N GLY A 155 7.74 9.81 -2.19
CA GLY A 155 7.88 11.05 -1.45
C GLY A 155 7.82 10.91 0.07
N PHE A 156 7.85 9.68 0.60
CA PHE A 156 8.01 9.48 2.04
C PHE A 156 9.43 9.86 2.46
N ALA A 157 9.53 10.61 3.53
CA ALA A 157 10.79 10.98 4.16
C ALA A 157 10.94 10.28 5.51
N GLU A 158 12.19 10.02 5.91
CA GLU A 158 12.49 9.55 7.25
C GLU A 158 12.08 10.62 8.27
N GLU A 159 11.27 10.23 9.25
CA GLU A 159 10.81 11.11 10.32
C GLU A 159 11.50 10.79 11.63
N ALA A 160 11.73 9.52 11.91
CA ALA A 160 12.39 9.06 13.13
C ALA A 160 13.07 7.71 12.95
N VAL A 161 14.10 7.49 13.75
CA VAL A 161 14.71 6.18 13.96
C VAL A 161 14.50 5.80 15.42
N LEU A 162 13.76 4.72 15.65
CA LEU A 162 13.55 4.17 16.96
C LEU A 162 14.62 3.10 17.20
N ARG A 163 15.56 3.38 18.09
CA ARG A 163 16.68 2.49 18.36
C ARG A 163 16.23 1.23 19.09
N ASP A 164 16.76 0.07 18.68
CA ASP A 164 16.52 -1.23 19.32
C ASP A 164 15.03 -1.55 19.52
N HIS A 165 14.17 -1.12 18.56
CA HIS A 165 12.70 -1.12 18.72
C HIS A 165 12.02 -2.36 18.18
N ALA A 166 12.68 -3.16 17.38
CA ALA A 166 12.19 -4.41 16.83
C ALA A 166 13.15 -5.56 17.17
N LEU A 167 12.65 -6.79 17.26
CA LEU A 167 13.48 -7.98 17.38
C LEU A 167 13.46 -8.76 16.08
N ASP A 168 14.60 -9.26 15.63
CA ASP A 168 14.65 -10.20 14.53
C ASP A 168 14.33 -11.65 14.97
N ALA A 169 14.32 -12.60 14.04
CA ALA A 169 14.02 -14.00 14.31
C ALA A 169 14.97 -14.65 15.35
N ASN A 170 16.17 -14.11 15.52
CA ASN A 170 17.15 -14.56 16.49
C ASN A 170 17.06 -13.81 17.85
N GLY A 171 16.06 -12.93 18.00
CA GLY A 171 15.91 -12.09 19.20
C GLY A 171 16.91 -10.93 19.28
N VAL A 172 17.58 -10.61 18.17
CA VAL A 172 18.52 -9.46 18.12
C VAL A 172 17.74 -8.19 17.88
N ALA A 173 18.01 -7.18 18.71
CA ALA A 173 17.38 -5.87 18.58
C ALA A 173 17.80 -5.17 17.27
N ARG A 174 16.83 -4.56 16.61
CA ARG A 174 16.96 -3.82 15.35
C ARG A 174 16.33 -2.45 15.46
N ASP A 175 16.90 -1.50 14.77
CA ASP A 175 16.30 -0.17 14.65
C ASP A 175 15.02 -0.25 13.83
N LEU A 176 14.03 0.57 14.15
CA LEU A 176 12.82 0.73 13.37
C LEU A 176 12.78 2.15 12.79
N LEU A 177 12.75 2.24 11.46
CA LEU A 177 12.57 3.49 10.73
C LEU A 177 11.08 3.84 10.69
N VAL A 178 10.75 5.07 11.00
CA VAL A 178 9.44 5.67 10.77
C VAL A 178 9.58 6.61 9.59
N LEU A 179 8.94 6.24 8.48
CA LEU A 179 8.80 7.11 7.32
C LEU A 179 7.46 7.82 7.37
N SER A 180 7.39 9.04 6.89
CA SER A 180 6.14 9.77 6.81
C SER A 180 5.97 10.53 5.50
N PHE A 181 4.71 10.68 5.11
CA PHE A 181 4.26 11.56 4.05
C PHE A 181 3.16 12.47 4.58
N GLN A 182 3.24 13.77 4.28
CA GLN A 182 2.24 14.75 4.66
C GLN A 182 1.60 15.37 3.41
N PRO A 183 0.41 14.90 2.99
CA PRO A 183 -0.25 15.35 1.76
C PRO A 183 -0.33 16.87 1.62
N ARG A 184 -0.63 17.58 2.72
CA ARG A 184 -0.77 19.05 2.70
C ARG A 184 0.53 19.79 2.40
N LYS A 185 1.70 19.21 2.70
CA LYS A 185 2.99 19.84 2.36
C LYS A 185 3.36 19.65 0.89
N HIS A 186 2.71 18.69 0.21
CA HIS A 186 2.92 18.35 -1.18
C HIS A 186 1.75 18.79 -2.09
N GLN A 187 0.72 19.45 -1.52
CA GLN A 187 -0.49 19.91 -2.24
C GLN A 187 -0.23 20.97 -3.33
N GLU A 188 1.04 21.37 -3.55
CA GLU A 188 1.38 22.26 -4.67
C GLU A 188 1.47 21.53 -6.02
N GLN A 189 1.42 20.20 -6.04
CA GLN A 189 1.43 19.43 -7.28
C GLN A 189 0.11 18.66 -7.44
N THR A 190 -0.73 19.18 -8.31
CA THR A 190 -1.92 18.48 -8.80
C THR A 190 -1.73 18.10 -10.26
N CYS A 191 -2.31 16.99 -10.66
CA CYS A 191 -2.41 16.64 -12.08
C CYS A 191 -3.17 17.73 -12.82
N GLU A 192 -2.55 18.37 -13.80
CA GLU A 192 -3.14 19.46 -14.56
C GLU A 192 -4.24 18.99 -15.53
N SER A 193 -4.42 17.65 -15.69
CA SER A 193 -5.48 17.07 -16.49
C SER A 193 -6.72 16.70 -15.67
N CYS A 194 -6.56 16.03 -14.53
CA CYS A 194 -7.70 15.49 -13.74
C CYS A 194 -7.84 16.09 -12.34
N GLY A 195 -6.90 16.95 -11.92
CA GLY A 195 -6.95 17.64 -10.63
C GLY A 195 -6.58 16.77 -9.42
N VAL A 196 -6.18 15.51 -9.63
CA VAL A 196 -5.77 14.62 -8.54
C VAL A 196 -4.41 15.09 -7.99
N PRO A 197 -4.22 15.12 -6.66
CA PRO A 197 -2.90 15.34 -6.07
C PRO A 197 -1.92 14.27 -6.57
N VAL A 198 -0.72 14.71 -6.97
CA VAL A 198 0.33 13.80 -7.44
C VAL A 198 1.51 13.83 -6.49
N LEU A 199 2.04 12.65 -6.18
CA LEU A 199 3.24 12.50 -5.36
C LEU A 199 4.49 12.91 -6.14
N GLU A 200 4.54 12.50 -7.40
CA GLU A 200 5.56 12.84 -8.37
C GLU A 200 4.87 13.02 -9.73
N ALA A 201 4.84 14.27 -10.20
CA ALA A 201 4.23 14.57 -11.48
C ALA A 201 5.13 14.09 -12.62
N LEU A 202 4.55 13.35 -13.57
CA LEU A 202 5.17 13.08 -14.84
C LEU A 202 4.92 14.27 -15.77
N VAL A 203 5.95 14.73 -16.47
CA VAL A 203 5.82 15.88 -17.38
C VAL A 203 5.68 15.38 -18.80
N LEU A 204 4.57 15.76 -19.46
CA LEU A 204 4.34 15.53 -20.88
C LEU A 204 3.76 16.79 -21.50
N ASP A 205 4.37 17.29 -22.56
CA ASP A 205 4.01 18.54 -23.23
C ASP A 205 3.94 19.76 -22.30
N GLY A 206 4.80 19.78 -21.26
CA GLY A 206 4.84 20.83 -20.26
C GLY A 206 3.77 20.72 -19.17
N LEU A 207 2.88 19.74 -19.23
CA LEU A 207 1.85 19.48 -18.21
C LEU A 207 2.36 18.51 -17.16
N ARG A 208 2.05 18.77 -15.90
CA ARG A 208 2.29 17.87 -14.77
C ARG A 208 1.11 16.93 -14.63
N LEU A 209 1.33 15.66 -14.84
CA LEU A 209 0.29 14.64 -14.93
C LEU A 209 0.49 13.53 -13.90
N CYS A 210 -0.60 12.95 -13.41
CA CYS A 210 -0.54 11.66 -12.72
C CYS A 210 -0.21 10.55 -13.72
N SER A 211 0.21 9.38 -13.22
CA SER A 211 0.59 8.25 -14.07
C SER A 211 -0.50 7.87 -15.07
N ASN A 212 -1.76 7.84 -14.66
CA ASN A 212 -2.88 7.50 -15.53
C ASN A 212 -3.09 8.52 -16.67
N CYS A 213 -3.08 9.82 -16.34
CA CYS A 213 -3.23 10.87 -17.36
C CYS A 213 -2.02 10.95 -18.28
N TYR A 214 -0.84 10.67 -17.76
CA TYR A 214 0.39 10.59 -18.55
C TYR A 214 0.31 9.46 -19.56
N GLU A 215 -0.04 8.25 -19.13
CA GLU A 215 -0.15 7.08 -20.01
C GLU A 215 -1.24 7.24 -21.06
N SER A 216 -2.42 7.74 -20.67
CA SER A 216 -3.50 8.03 -21.63
C SER A 216 -3.04 9.00 -22.71
N ARG A 217 -2.43 10.11 -22.32
CA ARG A 217 -1.98 11.13 -23.26
C ARG A 217 -0.79 10.69 -24.09
N TYR A 218 0.14 9.93 -23.49
CA TYR A 218 1.26 9.34 -24.23
C TYR A 218 0.80 8.37 -25.32
N SER A 219 -0.20 7.55 -25.02
CA SER A 219 -0.82 6.64 -25.99
C SER A 219 -1.52 7.38 -27.14
N GLU A 220 -2.19 8.51 -26.86
CA GLU A 220 -2.83 9.37 -27.86
C GLU A 220 -1.81 10.03 -28.80
N LEU A 221 -0.59 10.30 -28.33
CA LEU A 221 0.49 10.91 -29.10
C LEU A 221 1.27 9.88 -29.96
N GLY A 222 0.82 8.62 -30.00
CA GLY A 222 1.43 7.58 -30.83
C GLY A 222 2.70 6.99 -30.26
N GLY A 223 2.89 7.05 -28.95
CA GLY A 223 3.92 6.33 -28.22
C GLY A 223 3.62 4.84 -28.16
N GLY A 224 4.10 4.10 -29.18
CA GLY A 224 4.07 2.64 -29.29
C GLY A 224 5.49 2.08 -29.29
#